data_a12f44be8aa55350d0c16efd074efcf0
#
_entry.id   a12f44be8aa55350d0c16efd074efcf0
#
_cell.length_a   1.000
_cell.length_b   1.000
_cell.length_c   1.000
_cell.angle_alpha   90.00
_cell.angle_beta   90.00
_cell.angle_gamma   90.00
#
_symmetry.space_group_name_H-M   'P 1'
#
loop_
_entity.id
_entity.type
_entity.pdbx_description
1 polymer ?
#
loop_
_entity_poly.entity_id
_entity_poly.type
_entity_poly.pdbx_seq_one_letter_code
_entity_poly.pdbx_strand_id
1 'polypeptide(L)'
;MILKLVYIRKKNVKNIDYLYLVKSTWNKKLKTSKQETIKYLGVIDNVTQDDIPEEYRNNPKIQAFLLENTPKDRQKREKIIETLQLQLFTCLTEGDLSGAKKIHTAFLLENSLDQFYEKVLNQVMEKIGTMWSNGILSVATEHVASNIAHSLVKIISESKKIHRHNVGKVILTTPVGEEHSLACSVLESFLVNKGFITYNLAPSTPGESIINFMKSTSPDAVIISITLGDSIASGQRLTKKIREYNKKIPIFVGGQAFTFGSKAKFDGEVITDISLSQISKVIRPKKNS
;
A
#
# COMPACT_ATOMS: atom_id res chain seq x y z
N MET A 1 -7.30 -2.71 -37.93
CA MET A 1 -6.26 -3.59 -37.36
C MET A 1 -6.60 -3.86 -35.89
N ILE A 2 -6.92 -5.11 -35.54
CA ILE A 2 -7.24 -5.49 -34.17
C ILE A 2 -5.89 -5.77 -33.50
N LEU A 3 -5.51 -4.93 -32.53
CA LEU A 3 -4.31 -5.18 -31.72
C LEU A 3 -4.60 -6.37 -30.78
N LYS A 4 -3.99 -7.50 -31.07
CA LYS A 4 -4.00 -8.69 -30.21
C LYS A 4 -2.72 -8.67 -29.38
N LEU A 5 -2.82 -8.62 -28.06
CA LEU A 5 -1.71 -8.69 -27.13
C LEU A 5 -1.81 -10.00 -26.34
N VAL A 6 -0.73 -10.79 -26.35
CA VAL A 6 -0.61 -11.98 -25.50
C VAL A 6 0.44 -11.73 -24.44
N TYR A 7 0.12 -12.07 -23.18
CA TYR A 7 0.98 -11.85 -22.03
C TYR A 7 0.64 -12.80 -20.89
N ILE A 8 1.54 -12.92 -19.91
CA ILE A 8 1.29 -13.67 -18.69
C ILE A 8 0.61 -12.74 -17.67
N ARG A 9 -0.52 -13.19 -17.13
CA ARG A 9 -1.26 -12.55 -16.05
C ARG A 9 -1.05 -13.31 -14.76
N LYS A 10 -0.64 -12.59 -13.72
CA LYS A 10 -0.52 -13.10 -12.35
C LYS A 10 -1.81 -12.86 -11.58
N LYS A 11 -2.28 -13.85 -10.83
CA LYS A 11 -3.41 -13.76 -9.92
C LYS A 11 -3.01 -14.32 -8.56
N ASN A 12 -3.03 -13.49 -7.54
CA ASN A 12 -2.79 -13.93 -6.16
C ASN A 12 -4.06 -14.49 -5.54
N VAL A 13 -3.97 -15.68 -4.94
CA VAL A 13 -5.04 -16.30 -4.16
C VAL A 13 -4.41 -16.91 -2.92
N LYS A 14 -4.78 -16.47 -1.75
CA LYS A 14 -4.26 -16.94 -0.45
C LYS A 14 -2.71 -16.95 -0.38
N ASN A 15 -2.09 -15.84 -0.80
CA ASN A 15 -0.64 -15.67 -0.89
C ASN A 15 0.09 -16.59 -1.87
N ILE A 16 -0.62 -17.29 -2.74
CA ILE A 16 -0.05 -18.09 -3.82
C ILE A 16 -0.30 -17.38 -5.15
N ASP A 17 0.75 -17.18 -5.92
CA ASP A 17 0.69 -16.53 -7.22
C ASP A 17 0.47 -17.57 -8.33
N TYR A 18 -0.66 -17.47 -9.00
CA TYR A 18 -1.03 -18.31 -10.13
C TYR A 18 -0.84 -17.57 -11.45
N LEU A 19 -0.29 -18.24 -12.44
CA LEU A 19 -0.05 -17.69 -13.76
C LEU A 19 -1.05 -18.18 -14.80
N TYR A 20 -1.48 -17.25 -15.64
CA TYR A 20 -2.40 -17.49 -16.76
C TYR A 20 -1.82 -16.84 -18.01
N LEU A 21 -1.79 -17.58 -19.10
CA LEU A 21 -1.57 -17.00 -20.44
C LEU A 21 -2.86 -16.38 -20.93
N VAL A 22 -2.85 -15.09 -21.20
CA VAL A 22 -4.04 -14.30 -21.51
C VAL A 22 -3.84 -13.58 -22.83
N LYS A 23 -4.89 -13.59 -23.65
CA LYS A 23 -5.00 -12.80 -24.87
C LYS A 23 -5.92 -11.61 -24.61
N SER A 24 -5.45 -10.42 -24.89
CA SER A 24 -6.25 -9.20 -24.86
C SER A 24 -6.52 -8.70 -26.26
N THR A 25 -7.78 -8.46 -26.57
CA THR A 25 -8.23 -7.96 -27.88
C THR A 25 -8.89 -6.61 -27.67
N TRP A 26 -8.34 -5.56 -28.26
CA TRP A 26 -8.91 -4.22 -28.20
C TRP A 26 -10.05 -4.05 -29.20
N ASN A 27 -11.23 -3.70 -28.72
CA ASN A 27 -12.37 -3.33 -29.55
C ASN A 27 -12.43 -1.82 -29.73
N LYS A 28 -12.08 -1.33 -30.94
CA LYS A 28 -12.06 0.11 -31.25
C LYS A 28 -13.44 0.76 -31.16
N LYS A 29 -14.53 0.04 -31.49
CA LYS A 29 -15.89 0.59 -31.47
C LYS A 29 -16.40 0.81 -30.04
N LEU A 30 -16.12 -0.14 -29.14
CA LEU A 30 -16.57 -0.10 -27.75
C LEU A 30 -15.55 0.56 -26.81
N LYS A 31 -14.36 0.94 -27.29
CA LYS A 31 -13.23 1.47 -26.50
C LYS A 31 -12.92 0.61 -25.26
N THR A 32 -13.09 -0.71 -25.38
CA THR A 32 -12.86 -1.68 -24.31
C THR A 32 -11.94 -2.80 -24.77
N SER A 33 -11.22 -3.44 -23.82
CA SER A 33 -10.44 -4.64 -24.08
C SER A 33 -11.20 -5.87 -23.56
N LYS A 34 -11.35 -6.89 -24.41
CA LYS A 34 -11.80 -8.21 -24.00
C LYS A 34 -10.58 -9.07 -23.69
N GLN A 35 -10.53 -9.64 -22.48
CA GLN A 35 -9.49 -10.58 -22.06
C GLN A 35 -10.04 -12.00 -22.12
N GLU A 36 -9.25 -12.90 -22.67
CA GLU A 36 -9.55 -14.33 -22.78
C GLU A 36 -8.37 -15.12 -22.25
N THR A 37 -8.61 -16.08 -21.37
CA THR A 37 -7.57 -16.97 -20.86
C THR A 37 -7.30 -18.05 -21.91
N ILE A 38 -6.06 -18.11 -22.41
CA ILE A 38 -5.60 -19.12 -23.36
C ILE A 38 -5.27 -20.41 -22.61
N LYS A 39 -4.48 -20.29 -21.51
CA LYS A 39 -4.02 -21.45 -20.73
C LYS A 39 -3.77 -21.05 -19.28
N TYR A 40 -4.17 -21.90 -18.36
CA TYR A 40 -3.67 -21.87 -17.00
C TYR A 40 -2.29 -22.49 -16.95
N LEU A 41 -1.28 -21.79 -16.43
CA LEU A 41 0.11 -22.22 -16.44
C LEU A 41 0.52 -22.90 -15.12
N GLY A 42 -0.16 -22.61 -14.02
CA GLY A 42 0.16 -23.17 -12.71
C GLY A 42 0.62 -22.13 -11.69
N VAL A 43 1.21 -22.61 -10.61
CA VAL A 43 1.84 -21.77 -9.58
C VAL A 43 3.14 -21.22 -10.13
N ILE A 44 3.41 -19.93 -9.90
CA ILE A 44 4.54 -19.19 -10.46
C ILE A 44 5.90 -19.89 -10.23
N ASP A 45 6.05 -20.59 -9.11
CA ASP A 45 7.30 -21.27 -8.76
C ASP A 45 7.61 -22.48 -9.65
N ASN A 46 6.58 -23.06 -10.29
CA ASN A 46 6.71 -24.29 -11.07
C ASN A 46 6.61 -24.04 -12.58
N VAL A 47 6.34 -22.79 -12.99
CA VAL A 47 6.14 -22.50 -14.42
C VAL A 47 7.46 -22.27 -15.12
N THR A 48 7.64 -23.01 -16.21
CA THR A 48 8.82 -22.96 -17.08
C THR A 48 8.45 -22.55 -18.50
N GLN A 49 9.43 -22.38 -19.37
CA GLN A 49 9.19 -22.09 -20.78
C GLN A 49 8.42 -23.20 -21.50
N ASP A 50 8.54 -24.46 -21.04
CA ASP A 50 7.87 -25.60 -21.64
C ASP A 50 6.35 -25.61 -21.39
N ASP A 51 5.91 -24.94 -20.32
CA ASP A 51 4.48 -24.77 -20.01
C ASP A 51 3.78 -23.79 -20.97
N ILE A 52 4.57 -22.96 -21.67
CA ILE A 52 4.06 -22.01 -22.65
C ILE A 52 3.79 -22.74 -23.98
N PRO A 53 2.60 -22.59 -24.58
CA PRO A 53 2.32 -23.11 -25.92
C PRO A 53 3.37 -22.63 -26.94
N GLU A 54 3.81 -23.50 -27.82
CA GLU A 54 4.93 -23.31 -28.74
C GLU A 54 4.81 -22.00 -29.55
N GLU A 55 3.61 -21.68 -30.01
CA GLU A 55 3.31 -20.44 -30.76
C GLU A 55 3.61 -19.15 -30.01
N TYR A 56 3.72 -19.20 -28.66
CA TYR A 56 3.96 -18.01 -27.80
C TYR A 56 5.32 -18.03 -27.11
N ARG A 57 6.11 -19.11 -27.21
CA ARG A 57 7.42 -19.24 -26.52
C ARG A 57 8.38 -18.14 -26.90
N ASN A 58 8.35 -17.70 -28.16
CA ASN A 58 9.24 -16.66 -28.69
C ASN A 58 8.69 -15.23 -28.50
N ASN A 59 7.58 -15.06 -27.77
CA ASN A 59 7.06 -13.73 -27.49
C ASN A 59 7.97 -12.97 -26.50
N PRO A 60 8.55 -11.81 -26.86
CA PRO A 60 9.51 -11.11 -26.00
C PRO A 60 8.95 -10.75 -24.62
N LYS A 61 7.66 -10.41 -24.52
CA LYS A 61 7.02 -10.07 -23.24
C LYS A 61 6.85 -11.28 -22.32
N ILE A 62 6.59 -12.44 -22.91
CA ILE A 62 6.47 -13.69 -22.15
C ILE A 62 7.85 -14.13 -21.68
N GLN A 63 8.85 -14.08 -22.55
CA GLN A 63 10.23 -14.40 -22.19
C GLN A 63 10.76 -13.49 -21.09
N ALA A 64 10.58 -12.17 -21.23
CA ALA A 64 10.99 -11.21 -20.20
C ALA A 64 10.29 -11.52 -18.85
N PHE A 65 8.99 -11.79 -18.87
CA PHE A 65 8.25 -12.14 -17.65
C PHE A 65 8.79 -13.42 -16.99
N LEU A 66 9.09 -14.46 -17.76
CA LEU A 66 9.63 -15.70 -17.22
C LEU A 66 11.03 -15.50 -16.66
N LEU A 67 11.92 -14.78 -17.37
CA LEU A 67 13.26 -14.47 -16.91
C LEU A 67 13.22 -13.67 -15.59
N GLU A 68 12.34 -12.68 -15.49
CA GLU A 68 12.19 -11.85 -14.30
C GLU A 68 11.56 -12.59 -13.10
N ASN A 69 10.87 -13.70 -13.31
CA ASN A 69 10.11 -14.41 -12.30
C ASN A 69 10.57 -15.85 -12.06
N THR A 70 11.79 -16.21 -12.45
CA THR A 70 12.34 -17.54 -12.12
C THR A 70 12.49 -17.70 -10.61
N PRO A 71 12.35 -18.91 -10.06
CA PRO A 71 12.56 -19.16 -8.63
C PRO A 71 13.92 -18.65 -8.13
N LYS A 72 14.96 -18.82 -8.93
CA LYS A 72 16.34 -18.37 -8.61
C LYS A 72 16.43 -16.84 -8.52
N ASP A 73 15.79 -16.09 -9.43
CA ASP A 73 15.82 -14.64 -9.43
C ASP A 73 14.91 -14.07 -8.34
N ARG A 74 13.83 -14.77 -8.01
CA ARG A 74 12.98 -14.43 -6.85
C ARG A 74 13.75 -14.56 -5.55
N GLN A 75 14.43 -15.68 -5.32
CA GLN A 75 15.26 -15.87 -4.12
C GLN A 75 16.37 -14.82 -4.03
N LYS A 76 17.01 -14.47 -5.14
CA LYS A 76 17.99 -13.40 -5.17
C LYS A 76 17.39 -12.05 -4.77
N ARG A 77 16.22 -11.71 -5.30
CA ARG A 77 15.50 -10.45 -4.94
C ARG A 77 15.05 -10.45 -3.49
N GLU A 78 14.52 -11.56 -2.98
CA GLU A 78 14.14 -11.69 -1.57
C GLU A 78 15.33 -11.45 -0.64
N LYS A 79 16.49 -12.07 -0.92
CA LYS A 79 17.72 -11.84 -0.16
C LYS A 79 18.20 -10.38 -0.21
N ILE A 80 18.05 -9.71 -1.35
CA ILE A 80 18.38 -8.27 -1.46
C ILE A 80 17.43 -7.46 -0.57
N ILE A 81 16.11 -7.74 -0.62
CA ILE A 81 15.13 -7.06 0.21
C ILE A 81 15.42 -7.29 1.70
N GLU A 82 15.68 -8.52 2.12
CA GLU A 82 16.06 -8.86 3.50
C GLU A 82 17.31 -8.09 3.95
N THR A 83 18.31 -7.98 3.08
CA THR A 83 19.52 -7.19 3.36
C THR A 83 19.20 -5.71 3.56
N LEU A 84 18.36 -5.13 2.69
CA LEU A 84 17.94 -3.74 2.81
C LEU A 84 17.07 -3.50 4.04
N GLN A 85 16.22 -4.45 4.42
CA GLN A 85 15.45 -4.40 5.66
C GLN A 85 16.38 -4.37 6.88
N LEU A 86 17.42 -5.22 6.90
CA LEU A 86 18.38 -5.24 8.00
C LEU A 86 19.14 -3.92 8.11
N GLN A 87 19.62 -3.40 6.99
CA GLN A 87 20.31 -2.10 6.94
C GLN A 87 19.39 -0.96 7.37
N LEU A 88 18.14 -0.95 6.92
CA LEU A 88 17.17 0.07 7.32
C LEU A 88 16.84 -0.04 8.82
N PHE A 89 16.69 -1.25 9.35
CA PHE A 89 16.49 -1.48 10.78
C PHE A 89 17.61 -0.81 11.60
N THR A 90 18.87 -1.04 11.22
CA THR A 90 20.04 -0.42 11.88
C THR A 90 19.97 1.11 11.78
N CYS A 91 19.74 1.65 10.57
CA CYS A 91 19.64 3.10 10.38
C CYS A 91 18.53 3.72 11.24
N LEU A 92 17.35 3.09 11.30
CA LEU A 92 16.23 3.62 12.09
C LEU A 92 16.53 3.58 13.59
N THR A 93 17.05 2.47 14.11
CA THR A 93 17.33 2.29 15.56
C THR A 93 18.52 3.09 16.05
N GLU A 94 19.48 3.42 15.17
CA GLU A 94 20.66 4.24 15.48
C GLU A 94 20.48 5.75 15.18
N GLY A 95 19.33 6.14 14.59
CA GLY A 95 19.07 7.55 14.29
C GLY A 95 19.70 8.03 12.97
N ASP A 96 20.17 7.13 12.08
CA ASP A 96 20.82 7.49 10.82
C ASP A 96 19.82 7.75 9.69
N LEU A 97 19.28 8.97 9.66
CA LEU A 97 18.40 9.42 8.56
C LEU A 97 19.12 9.45 7.20
N SER A 98 20.43 9.72 7.19
CA SER A 98 21.21 9.79 5.94
C SER A 98 21.34 8.40 5.31
N GLY A 99 21.66 7.38 6.09
CA GLY A 99 21.69 5.99 5.67
C GLY A 99 20.33 5.51 5.19
N ALA A 100 19.27 5.80 5.93
CA ALA A 100 17.89 5.47 5.53
C ALA A 100 17.50 6.09 4.17
N LYS A 101 17.89 7.33 3.90
CA LYS A 101 17.69 7.98 2.58
C LYS A 101 18.45 7.29 1.46
N LYS A 102 19.69 6.87 1.70
CA LYS A 102 20.50 6.15 0.71
C LYS A 102 19.85 4.81 0.35
N ILE A 103 19.35 4.06 1.34
CA ILE A 103 18.63 2.80 1.13
C ILE A 103 17.38 3.02 0.28
N HIS A 104 16.56 4.00 0.62
CA HIS A 104 15.39 4.38 -0.17
C HIS A 104 15.76 4.70 -1.63
N THR A 105 16.78 5.55 -1.82
CA THR A 105 17.20 5.96 -3.18
C THR A 105 17.70 4.76 -3.99
N ALA A 106 18.52 3.90 -3.39
CA ALA A 106 19.01 2.69 -4.05
C ALA A 106 17.86 1.72 -4.42
N PHE A 107 16.89 1.53 -3.51
CA PHE A 107 15.73 0.67 -3.79
C PHE A 107 14.91 1.16 -4.98
N LEU A 108 14.72 2.48 -5.11
CA LEU A 108 13.90 3.06 -6.19
C LEU A 108 14.57 3.02 -7.57
N LEU A 109 15.83 2.62 -7.71
CA LEU A 109 16.45 2.43 -9.02
C LEU A 109 15.79 1.31 -9.82
N GLU A 110 15.29 0.26 -9.14
CA GLU A 110 14.70 -0.91 -9.79
C GLU A 110 13.26 -1.19 -9.34
N ASN A 111 12.77 -0.49 -8.31
CA ASN A 111 11.49 -0.75 -7.67
C ASN A 111 10.66 0.52 -7.54
N SER A 112 9.37 0.36 -7.23
CA SER A 112 8.44 1.48 -7.04
C SER A 112 8.35 1.92 -5.56
N LEU A 113 7.76 3.11 -5.33
CA LEU A 113 7.59 3.68 -4.00
C LEU A 113 6.64 2.83 -3.13
N ASP A 114 5.55 2.32 -3.69
CA ASP A 114 4.64 1.42 -2.99
C ASP A 114 5.35 0.14 -2.53
N GLN A 115 6.21 -0.43 -3.38
CA GLN A 115 7.03 -1.58 -2.99
C GLN A 115 8.03 -1.24 -1.87
N PHE A 116 8.63 -0.05 -1.86
CA PHE A 116 9.49 0.38 -0.76
C PHE A 116 8.72 0.42 0.56
N TYR A 117 7.55 1.04 0.56
CA TYR A 117 6.72 1.14 1.76
C TYR A 117 6.25 -0.24 2.24
N GLU A 118 5.73 -1.07 1.32
CA GLU A 118 5.14 -2.37 1.68
C GLU A 118 6.19 -3.43 2.04
N LYS A 119 7.29 -3.50 1.29
CA LYS A 119 8.27 -4.59 1.42
C LYS A 119 9.47 -4.24 2.31
N VAL A 120 9.75 -2.96 2.52
CA VAL A 120 10.92 -2.55 3.28
C VAL A 120 10.51 -1.81 4.54
N LEU A 121 9.92 -0.62 4.42
CA LEU A 121 9.66 0.23 5.59
C LEU A 121 8.65 -0.40 6.56
N ASN A 122 7.49 -0.85 6.07
CA ASN A 122 6.46 -1.45 6.93
C ASN A 122 6.97 -2.71 7.63
N GLN A 123 7.70 -3.58 6.92
CA GLN A 123 8.25 -4.81 7.50
C GLN A 123 9.27 -4.51 8.62
N VAL A 124 10.10 -3.48 8.42
CA VAL A 124 11.06 -3.04 9.44
C VAL A 124 10.35 -2.44 10.65
N MET A 125 9.36 -1.58 10.44
CA MET A 125 8.60 -0.98 11.55
C MET A 125 7.78 -2.02 12.33
N GLU A 126 7.18 -2.99 11.66
CA GLU A 126 6.49 -4.12 12.30
C GLU A 126 7.46 -4.95 13.17
N LYS A 127 8.66 -5.22 12.65
CA LYS A 127 9.72 -5.90 13.41
C LYS A 127 10.13 -5.08 14.64
N ILE A 128 10.33 -3.77 14.51
CA ILE A 128 10.68 -2.86 15.62
C ILE A 128 9.56 -2.90 16.68
N GLY A 129 8.29 -2.76 16.27
CA GLY A 129 7.15 -2.82 17.19
C GLY A 129 7.03 -4.16 17.90
N THR A 130 7.25 -5.28 17.19
CA THR A 130 7.26 -6.63 17.79
C THR A 130 8.41 -6.78 18.80
N MET A 131 9.61 -6.31 18.48
CA MET A 131 10.75 -6.39 19.41
C MET A 131 10.55 -5.51 20.64
N TRP A 132 9.94 -4.33 20.48
CA TRP A 132 9.56 -3.47 21.58
C TRP A 132 8.49 -4.13 22.48
N SER A 133 7.41 -4.66 21.92
CA SER A 133 6.35 -5.31 22.68
C SER A 133 6.83 -6.55 23.45
N ASN A 134 7.88 -7.22 22.95
CA ASN A 134 8.53 -8.35 23.62
C ASN A 134 9.65 -7.93 24.60
N GLY A 135 9.85 -6.61 24.84
CA GLY A 135 10.87 -6.10 25.73
C GLY A 135 12.31 -6.25 25.24
N ILE A 136 12.53 -6.57 23.95
CA ILE A 136 13.85 -6.71 23.33
C ILE A 136 14.44 -5.33 22.99
N LEU A 137 13.60 -4.40 22.56
CA LEU A 137 13.97 -3.01 22.31
C LEU A 137 13.41 -2.11 23.41
N SER A 138 14.20 -1.10 23.80
CA SER A 138 13.73 -0.06 24.72
C SER A 138 12.70 0.86 24.06
N VAL A 139 11.83 1.47 24.85
CA VAL A 139 10.91 2.53 24.41
C VAL A 139 11.67 3.66 23.70
N ALA A 140 12.83 4.04 24.24
CA ALA A 140 13.66 5.10 23.64
C ALA A 140 14.15 4.73 22.24
N THR A 141 14.57 3.48 22.03
CA THR A 141 15.03 3.01 20.72
C THR A 141 13.87 2.97 19.72
N GLU A 142 12.68 2.51 20.13
CA GLU A 142 11.49 2.53 19.33
C GLU A 142 11.12 3.97 18.91
N HIS A 143 11.15 4.91 19.83
CA HIS A 143 10.87 6.33 19.54
C HIS A 143 11.88 6.95 18.57
N VAL A 144 13.17 6.65 18.71
CA VAL A 144 14.20 7.07 17.75
C VAL A 144 13.87 6.53 16.37
N ALA A 145 13.56 5.23 16.26
CA ALA A 145 13.25 4.58 14.99
C ALA A 145 12.00 5.17 14.34
N SER A 146 10.93 5.37 15.10
CA SER A 146 9.68 5.97 14.63
C SER A 146 9.90 7.41 14.13
N ASN A 147 10.69 8.23 14.85
CA ASN A 147 11.00 9.60 14.44
C ASN A 147 11.80 9.64 13.14
N ILE A 148 12.80 8.76 12.98
CA ILE A 148 13.57 8.65 11.74
C ILE A 148 12.68 8.17 10.57
N ALA A 149 11.81 7.20 10.81
CA ALA A 149 10.86 6.73 9.81
C ALA A 149 9.91 7.86 9.35
N HIS A 150 9.34 8.63 10.27
CA HIS A 150 8.53 9.81 9.94
C HIS A 150 9.31 10.86 9.13
N SER A 151 10.55 11.15 9.55
CA SER A 151 11.43 12.08 8.85
C SER A 151 11.75 11.61 7.43
N LEU A 152 12.02 10.32 7.25
CA LEU A 152 12.26 9.71 5.94
C LEU A 152 11.03 9.85 5.04
N VAL A 153 9.83 9.47 5.52
CA VAL A 153 8.57 9.57 4.75
C VAL A 153 8.27 11.01 4.37
N LYS A 154 8.51 11.97 5.27
CA LYS A 154 8.35 13.40 4.99
C LYS A 154 9.26 13.87 3.86
N ILE A 155 10.55 13.53 3.91
CA ILE A 155 11.52 13.89 2.86
C ILE A 155 11.12 13.27 1.51
N ILE A 156 10.67 12.01 1.52
CA ILE A 156 10.17 11.34 0.30
C ILE A 156 8.98 12.09 -0.29
N SER A 157 8.04 12.51 0.55
CA SER A 157 6.85 13.26 0.14
C SER A 157 7.22 14.62 -0.48
N GLU A 158 8.13 15.35 0.15
CA GLU A 158 8.56 16.70 -0.29
C GLU A 158 9.43 16.66 -1.56
N SER A 159 10.18 15.59 -1.80
CA SER A 159 11.07 15.45 -2.96
C SER A 159 10.35 15.34 -4.29
N LYS A 160 9.06 15.06 -4.29
CA LYS A 160 8.26 14.89 -5.52
C LYS A 160 7.54 16.18 -5.86
N LYS A 161 7.80 16.69 -7.09
CA LYS A 161 7.01 17.79 -7.66
C LYS A 161 5.56 17.34 -7.77
N ILE A 162 4.68 18.01 -7.03
CA ILE A 162 3.26 17.76 -7.03
C ILE A 162 2.71 18.02 -8.44
N HIS A 163 2.50 16.97 -9.22
CA HIS A 163 1.62 17.07 -10.37
C HIS A 163 0.19 17.23 -9.81
N ARG A 164 -0.32 18.46 -9.85
CA ARG A 164 -1.67 18.80 -9.39
C ARG A 164 -2.74 18.19 -10.32
N HIS A 165 -2.83 16.87 -10.33
CA HIS A 165 -4.03 16.21 -10.82
C HIS A 165 -4.94 16.02 -9.61
N ASN A 166 -5.99 16.82 -9.51
CA ASN A 166 -7.00 16.64 -8.45
C ASN A 166 -7.81 15.37 -8.76
N VAL A 167 -7.29 14.23 -8.31
CA VAL A 167 -7.94 12.91 -8.43
C VAL A 167 -9.06 12.78 -7.41
N GLY A 168 -8.94 13.48 -6.28
CA GLY A 168 -9.88 13.47 -5.18
C GLY A 168 -9.23 14.02 -3.90
N LYS A 169 -10.05 14.36 -2.90
CA LYS A 169 -9.65 14.88 -1.59
C LYS A 169 -9.85 13.80 -0.53
N VAL A 170 -8.82 13.48 0.23
CA VAL A 170 -8.86 12.40 1.23
C VAL A 170 -8.39 12.93 2.59
N ILE A 171 -9.17 12.66 3.63
CA ILE A 171 -8.74 12.85 5.02
C ILE A 171 -8.09 11.55 5.50
N LEU A 172 -6.92 11.68 6.12
CA LEU A 172 -6.20 10.62 6.82
C LEU A 172 -6.20 10.98 8.30
N THR A 173 -6.56 10.05 9.19
CA THR A 173 -6.64 10.34 10.62
C THR A 173 -6.47 9.08 11.46
N THR A 174 -6.22 9.26 12.74
CA THR A 174 -6.33 8.23 13.77
C THR A 174 -7.41 8.63 14.78
N PRO A 175 -8.08 7.69 15.44
CA PRO A 175 -9.03 8.03 16.49
C PRO A 175 -8.33 8.62 17.72
N VAL A 176 -9.08 9.30 18.58
CA VAL A 176 -8.57 9.84 19.84
C VAL A 176 -7.93 8.72 20.68
N GLY A 177 -6.72 8.98 21.19
CA GLY A 177 -5.91 8.04 21.95
C GLY A 177 -5.01 7.14 21.10
N GLU A 178 -5.08 7.24 19.76
CA GLU A 178 -4.16 6.54 18.86
C GLU A 178 -3.05 7.48 18.39
N GLU A 179 -1.85 7.28 18.93
CA GLU A 179 -0.68 8.11 18.64
C GLU A 179 0.15 7.60 17.44
N HIS A 180 -0.09 6.37 16.97
CA HIS A 180 0.63 5.78 15.84
C HIS A 180 0.16 6.37 14.51
N SER A 181 0.89 7.35 14.00
CA SER A 181 0.51 8.11 12.80
C SER A 181 1.35 7.79 11.56
N LEU A 182 2.36 6.92 11.66
CA LEU A 182 3.26 6.60 10.53
C LEU A 182 2.50 6.06 9.32
N ALA A 183 1.50 5.21 9.53
CA ALA A 183 0.67 4.68 8.45
C ALA A 183 -0.08 5.80 7.69
N CYS A 184 -0.58 6.82 8.40
CA CYS A 184 -1.18 7.99 7.77
C CYS A 184 -0.16 8.79 6.95
N SER A 185 1.08 8.96 7.45
CA SER A 185 2.15 9.64 6.73
C SER A 185 2.57 8.90 5.46
N VAL A 186 2.67 7.57 5.52
CA VAL A 186 2.96 6.70 4.36
C VAL A 186 1.84 6.81 3.32
N LEU A 187 0.58 6.71 3.75
CA LEU A 187 -0.58 6.87 2.88
C LEU A 187 -0.63 8.26 2.23
N GLU A 188 -0.37 9.31 2.99
CA GLU A 188 -0.27 10.69 2.48
C GLU A 188 0.78 10.77 1.37
N SER A 189 2.02 10.36 1.65
CA SER A 189 3.11 10.38 0.67
C SER A 189 2.77 9.60 -0.60
N PHE A 190 2.16 8.44 -0.46
CA PHE A 190 1.76 7.61 -1.59
C PHE A 190 0.61 8.23 -2.40
N LEU A 191 -0.45 8.72 -1.73
CA LEU A 191 -1.63 9.28 -2.38
C LEU A 191 -1.34 10.60 -3.07
N VAL A 192 -0.52 11.47 -2.47
CA VAL A 192 0.00 12.68 -3.11
C VAL A 192 0.73 12.35 -4.42
N ASN A 193 1.57 11.30 -4.39
CA ASN A 193 2.25 10.81 -5.59
C ASN A 193 1.28 10.27 -6.67
N LYS A 194 0.08 9.85 -6.29
CA LYS A 194 -1.00 9.42 -7.21
C LYS A 194 -1.92 10.57 -7.64
N GLY A 195 -1.67 11.81 -7.20
CA GLY A 195 -2.39 13.01 -7.59
C GLY A 195 -3.62 13.35 -6.72
N PHE A 196 -3.76 12.72 -5.55
CA PHE A 196 -4.78 13.09 -4.57
C PHE A 196 -4.36 14.33 -3.78
N ILE A 197 -5.35 15.09 -3.31
CA ILE A 197 -5.19 16.09 -2.26
C ILE A 197 -5.44 15.38 -0.93
N THR A 198 -4.45 15.35 -0.06
CA THR A 198 -4.54 14.69 1.25
C THR A 198 -4.53 15.70 2.38
N TYR A 199 -5.32 15.41 3.40
CA TYR A 199 -5.34 16.14 4.66
C TYR A 199 -5.03 15.16 5.78
N ASN A 200 -3.79 15.14 6.24
CA ASN A 200 -3.35 14.28 7.33
C ASN A 200 -3.64 14.98 8.67
N LEU A 201 -4.64 14.48 9.37
CA LEU A 201 -5.07 14.99 10.68
C LEU A 201 -4.56 14.12 11.85
N ALA A 202 -3.77 13.07 11.58
CA ALA A 202 -3.18 12.24 12.61
C ALA A 202 -2.01 12.99 13.33
N PRO A 203 -1.72 12.67 14.61
CA PRO A 203 -2.38 11.66 15.45
C PRO A 203 -3.56 12.19 16.28
N SER A 204 -4.34 11.28 16.85
CA SER A 204 -5.24 11.51 18.00
C SER A 204 -6.20 12.70 17.86
N THR A 205 -6.75 12.94 16.67
CA THR A 205 -7.60 14.11 16.42
C THR A 205 -9.02 13.90 16.92
N PRO A 206 -9.60 14.87 17.70
CA PRO A 206 -10.98 14.81 18.16
C PRO A 206 -11.99 14.75 17.00
N GLY A 207 -13.00 13.89 17.13
CA GLY A 207 -14.00 13.70 16.07
C GLY A 207 -14.75 14.97 15.68
N GLU A 208 -15.01 15.88 16.63
CA GLU A 208 -15.61 17.19 16.33
C GLU A 208 -14.72 18.05 15.42
N SER A 209 -13.42 18.05 15.68
CA SER A 209 -12.45 18.77 14.86
C SER A 209 -12.40 18.20 13.44
N ILE A 210 -12.46 16.87 13.31
CA ILE A 210 -12.54 16.19 12.00
C ILE A 210 -13.81 16.61 11.26
N ILE A 211 -14.98 16.60 11.92
CA ILE A 211 -16.25 17.02 11.30
C ILE A 211 -16.20 18.48 10.85
N ASN A 212 -15.67 19.38 11.69
CA ASN A 212 -15.53 20.77 11.32
C ASN A 212 -14.59 20.97 10.12
N PHE A 213 -13.51 20.20 10.06
CA PHE A 213 -12.61 20.23 8.93
C PHE A 213 -13.25 19.65 7.65
N MET A 214 -14.08 18.61 7.77
CA MET A 214 -14.86 18.06 6.66
C MET A 214 -15.83 19.10 6.06
N LYS A 215 -16.46 19.94 6.90
CA LYS A 215 -17.35 21.01 6.43
C LYS A 215 -16.64 22.02 5.54
N SER A 216 -15.40 22.37 5.86
CA SER A 216 -14.61 23.36 5.12
C SER A 216 -13.94 22.79 3.86
N THR A 217 -13.58 21.51 3.86
CA THR A 217 -12.78 20.90 2.78
C THR A 217 -13.58 20.06 1.80
N SER A 218 -14.75 19.55 2.22
CA SER A 218 -15.60 18.64 1.43
C SER A 218 -14.80 17.48 0.85
N PRO A 219 -14.28 16.56 1.70
CA PRO A 219 -13.47 15.43 1.23
C PRO A 219 -14.34 14.39 0.50
N ASP A 220 -13.72 13.64 -0.39
CA ASP A 220 -14.33 12.54 -1.13
C ASP A 220 -14.27 11.21 -0.36
N ALA A 221 -13.33 11.06 0.58
CA ALA A 221 -13.18 9.88 1.43
C ALA A 221 -12.47 10.22 2.75
N VAL A 222 -12.67 9.35 3.75
CA VAL A 222 -11.94 9.38 5.02
C VAL A 222 -11.29 8.02 5.23
N ILE A 223 -10.00 8.00 5.58
CA ILE A 223 -9.26 6.81 5.97
C ILE A 223 -8.85 6.95 7.44
N ILE A 224 -9.15 5.94 8.23
CA ILE A 224 -8.86 5.89 9.66
C ILE A 224 -7.87 4.75 9.90
N SER A 225 -6.70 5.08 10.45
CA SER A 225 -5.69 4.08 10.84
C SER A 225 -5.79 3.77 12.33
N ILE A 226 -5.82 2.49 12.67
CA ILE A 226 -5.85 1.99 14.05
C ILE A 226 -4.75 0.94 14.20
N THR A 227 -3.76 1.24 15.05
CA THR A 227 -2.61 0.37 15.29
C THR A 227 -2.82 -0.51 16.52
N LEU A 228 -3.35 0.08 17.59
CA LEU A 228 -3.56 -0.62 18.87
C LEU A 228 -4.99 -1.11 19.01
N GLY A 229 -5.15 -2.30 19.57
CA GLY A 229 -6.47 -2.88 19.87
C GLY A 229 -7.33 -2.01 20.79
N ASP A 230 -6.72 -1.33 21.74
CA ASP A 230 -7.39 -0.41 22.68
C ASP A 230 -8.04 0.79 21.98
N SER A 231 -7.54 1.18 20.80
CA SER A 231 -8.08 2.27 20.00
C SER A 231 -9.30 1.89 19.15
N ILE A 232 -9.67 0.59 19.09
CA ILE A 232 -10.81 0.10 18.29
C ILE A 232 -12.11 0.78 18.69
N ALA A 233 -12.41 0.85 20.00
CA ALA A 233 -13.65 1.48 20.49
C ALA A 233 -13.72 2.98 20.15
N SER A 234 -12.59 3.71 20.18
CA SER A 234 -12.51 5.09 19.73
C SER A 234 -12.72 5.21 18.22
N GLY A 235 -12.19 4.31 17.45
CA GLY A 235 -12.41 4.22 16.01
C GLY A 235 -13.87 3.98 15.63
N GLN A 236 -14.57 3.09 16.37
CA GLN A 236 -16.00 2.85 16.18
C GLN A 236 -16.84 4.12 16.44
N ARG A 237 -16.54 4.82 17.53
CA ARG A 237 -17.23 6.11 17.85
C ARG A 237 -16.95 7.14 16.76
N LEU A 238 -15.73 7.22 16.24
CA LEU A 238 -15.36 8.14 15.18
C LEU A 238 -16.09 7.84 13.88
N THR A 239 -16.14 6.58 13.43
CA THR A 239 -16.85 6.19 12.20
C THR A 239 -18.35 6.50 12.31
N LYS A 240 -18.98 6.18 13.46
CA LYS A 240 -20.37 6.50 13.72
C LYS A 240 -20.62 8.01 13.60
N LYS A 241 -19.81 8.84 14.23
CA LYS A 241 -19.91 10.29 14.20
C LYS A 241 -19.78 10.86 12.78
N ILE A 242 -18.83 10.36 12.00
CA ILE A 242 -18.65 10.75 10.58
C ILE A 242 -19.90 10.34 9.79
N ARG A 243 -20.46 9.16 10.02
CA ARG A 243 -21.65 8.65 9.35
C ARG A 243 -22.92 9.44 9.69
N GLU A 244 -23.04 9.90 10.92
CA GLU A 244 -24.13 10.79 11.35
C GLU A 244 -24.07 12.15 10.63
N TYR A 245 -22.86 12.69 10.44
CA TYR A 245 -22.65 13.94 9.68
C TYR A 245 -22.87 13.75 8.18
N ASN A 246 -22.30 12.69 7.58
CA ASN A 246 -22.41 12.43 6.15
C ASN A 246 -22.70 10.95 5.90
N LYS A 247 -23.95 10.64 5.54
CA LYS A 247 -24.42 9.27 5.34
C LYS A 247 -23.78 8.55 4.16
N LYS A 248 -23.20 9.28 3.20
CA LYS A 248 -22.73 8.74 1.91
C LYS A 248 -21.22 8.72 1.76
N ILE A 249 -20.46 9.48 2.56
CA ILE A 249 -19.00 9.53 2.40
C ILE A 249 -18.39 8.14 2.59
N PRO A 250 -17.50 7.69 1.68
CA PRO A 250 -16.70 6.48 1.90
C PRO A 250 -15.83 6.64 3.14
N ILE A 251 -15.90 5.67 4.05
CA ILE A 251 -15.07 5.59 5.25
C ILE A 251 -14.35 4.26 5.19
N PHE A 252 -13.03 4.30 5.22
CA PHE A 252 -12.16 3.14 5.24
C PHE A 252 -11.44 3.07 6.58
N VAL A 253 -11.41 1.89 7.18
CA VAL A 253 -10.74 1.65 8.47
C VAL A 253 -9.72 0.56 8.26
N GLY A 254 -8.48 0.80 8.63
CA GLY A 254 -7.39 -0.16 8.49
C GLY A 254 -6.34 0.02 9.57
N GLY A 255 -5.25 -0.73 9.46
CA GLY A 255 -4.11 -0.69 10.38
C GLY A 255 -3.87 -2.00 11.09
N GLN A 256 -2.81 -2.07 11.88
CA GLN A 256 -2.30 -3.31 12.48
C GLN A 256 -3.29 -3.98 13.44
N ALA A 257 -4.20 -3.22 14.08
CA ALA A 257 -5.23 -3.75 14.95
C ALA A 257 -6.14 -4.80 14.28
N PHE A 258 -6.16 -4.86 12.95
CA PHE A 258 -7.00 -5.79 12.18
C PHE A 258 -6.25 -7.01 11.65
N THR A 259 -4.93 -7.03 11.70
CA THR A 259 -4.09 -8.12 11.14
C THR A 259 -4.37 -9.46 11.84
N PHE A 260 -4.76 -9.43 13.10
CA PHE A 260 -5.04 -10.64 13.90
C PHE A 260 -6.52 -11.01 13.96
N GLY A 261 -7.33 -10.62 12.96
CA GLY A 261 -8.70 -11.09 12.80
C GLY A 261 -9.73 -10.42 13.71
N SER A 262 -9.55 -9.14 14.03
CA SER A 262 -10.57 -8.39 14.76
C SER A 262 -11.91 -8.42 14.02
N LYS A 263 -12.99 -8.85 14.71
CA LYS A 263 -14.37 -8.87 14.19
C LYS A 263 -15.12 -7.57 14.52
N ALA A 264 -14.43 -6.50 14.89
CA ALA A 264 -15.04 -5.23 15.23
C ALA A 264 -15.82 -4.65 14.02
N LYS A 265 -17.05 -4.23 14.26
CA LYS A 265 -17.91 -3.62 13.25
C LYS A 265 -17.74 -2.10 13.28
N PHE A 266 -17.66 -1.49 12.12
CA PHE A 266 -17.55 -0.05 11.93
C PHE A 266 -18.64 0.47 10.99
N ASP A 267 -18.98 1.75 11.10
CA ASP A 267 -19.83 2.44 10.11
C ASP A 267 -19.02 2.83 8.85
N GLY A 268 -18.12 1.96 8.42
CA GLY A 268 -17.20 2.07 7.31
C GLY A 268 -16.73 0.70 6.86
N GLU A 269 -15.98 0.67 5.77
CA GLU A 269 -15.37 -0.55 5.23
C GLU A 269 -14.05 -0.82 5.94
N VAL A 270 -13.91 -2.00 6.53
CA VAL A 270 -12.64 -2.45 7.11
C VAL A 270 -11.79 -3.03 5.98
N ILE A 271 -10.61 -2.42 5.79
CA ILE A 271 -9.66 -2.83 4.76
C ILE A 271 -8.47 -3.55 5.40
N THR A 272 -8.31 -4.83 5.09
CA THR A 272 -7.21 -5.67 5.51
C THR A 272 -6.54 -6.27 4.29
N ASP A 273 -5.25 -6.54 4.37
CA ASP A 273 -4.47 -7.25 3.35
C ASP A 273 -4.58 -6.68 1.91
N ILE A 274 -4.78 -5.36 1.80
CA ILE A 274 -4.80 -4.69 0.51
C ILE A 274 -3.55 -3.82 0.32
N SER A 275 -3.00 -3.85 -0.91
CA SER A 275 -1.84 -3.04 -1.25
C SER A 275 -2.18 -1.54 -1.35
N LEU A 276 -1.17 -0.67 -1.17
CA LEU A 276 -1.31 0.77 -1.37
C LEU A 276 -1.90 1.10 -2.74
N SER A 277 -1.51 0.35 -3.78
CA SER A 277 -2.05 0.53 -5.13
C SER A 277 -3.54 0.18 -5.22
N GLN A 278 -4.02 -0.80 -4.46
CA GLN A 278 -5.44 -1.16 -4.37
C GLN A 278 -6.22 -0.10 -3.60
N ILE A 279 -5.68 0.40 -2.47
CA ILE A 279 -6.27 1.52 -1.71
C ILE A 279 -6.53 2.71 -2.66
N SER A 280 -5.54 3.11 -3.44
CA SER A 280 -5.68 4.25 -4.37
C SER A 280 -6.77 4.06 -5.42
N LYS A 281 -7.15 2.83 -5.75
CA LYS A 281 -8.24 2.52 -6.70
C LYS A 281 -9.61 2.57 -6.03
N VAL A 282 -9.70 2.04 -4.81
CA VAL A 282 -10.97 1.95 -4.06
C VAL A 282 -11.44 3.34 -3.63
N ILE A 283 -10.52 4.23 -3.21
CA ILE A 283 -10.87 5.58 -2.75
C ILE A 283 -11.13 6.59 -3.87
N ARG A 284 -10.91 6.23 -5.15
CA ARG A 284 -11.20 7.16 -6.26
C ARG A 284 -12.68 7.49 -6.30
N PRO A 285 -13.03 8.80 -6.31
CA PRO A 285 -14.43 9.18 -6.47
C PRO A 285 -14.97 8.60 -7.78
N LYS A 286 -16.13 7.97 -7.70
CA LYS A 286 -16.84 7.54 -8.92
C LYS A 286 -17.16 8.80 -9.70
N LYS A 287 -16.60 8.97 -10.90
CA LYS A 287 -17.02 10.03 -11.79
C LYS A 287 -18.52 9.85 -12.04
N ASN A 288 -19.33 10.80 -11.59
CA ASN A 288 -20.71 10.87 -12.03
C ASN A 288 -20.67 10.97 -13.56
N SER A 289 -21.11 9.90 -14.20
CA SER A 289 -21.34 9.83 -15.67
C SER A 289 -22.60 10.59 -16.01
#